data_3be4b93e9ebb9adc36841277c314a879
#
_entry.id   3be4b93e9ebb9adc36841277c314a879
#
_cell.length_a   1.000
_cell.length_b   1.000
_cell.length_c   1.000
_cell.angle_alpha   90.00
_cell.angle_beta   90.00
_cell.angle_gamma   90.00
#
_symmetry.space_group_name_H-M   'P 1'
#
loop_
_entity.id
_entity.type
_entity.pdbx_description
1 polymer ?
#
loop_
_entity_poly.entity_id
_entity_poly.type
_entity_poly.pdbx_seq_one_letter_code
_entity_poly.pdbx_strand_id
1 'polypeptide(L)'
;MRHYLTAFLVSASLLSGYAQSNQIQLAHDEAKKRVSVTVDGKPFTAYIYPGPAVLKKPVLYPILSAGGNFITRGWPLDPRPDERIDHPHHVGMWFNYGDVNGHDFWNNSTQIGPEHKGPFGTIVHTGVKSMNSGKGKASLVVTADWLDKDGKAMLQETTTYEFQAGANNRIIERITTLKATDKEVVFKDNKEGMIALRMARQLEQPAAKPEIFTDAQGVQTKVPVLNNTGVTGMYHTSEGIEGDNVWGTRAKWMKLTGAVNGENLSVFLIDHPKNVGYPTYWHARGYGLYAANPLGVSVMSSGKEPALNYTLPAGQSVTFRHRLLVQSGEVPSTLLTELTK
;
A
#
# COMPACT_ATOMS: atom_id res chain seq x y z
N MET A 1 42.10 11.30 68.66
CA MET A 1 41.96 11.40 67.19
C MET A 1 40.61 10.81 66.79
N ARG A 2 39.66 11.66 66.41
CA ARG A 2 38.34 11.23 65.93
C ARG A 2 38.32 11.36 64.40
N HIS A 3 38.17 10.20 63.71
CA HIS A 3 38.03 10.17 62.27
C HIS A 3 36.55 10.35 61.90
N TYR A 4 36.24 11.43 61.16
CA TYR A 4 34.93 11.61 60.54
C TYR A 4 34.96 10.96 59.17
N LEU A 5 34.10 9.97 58.97
CA LEU A 5 33.84 9.37 57.66
C LEU A 5 32.73 10.19 56.99
N THR A 6 33.05 10.86 55.90
CA THR A 6 32.08 11.61 55.08
C THR A 6 31.55 10.66 54.02
N ALA A 7 30.30 10.26 54.11
CA ALA A 7 29.61 9.46 53.08
C ALA A 7 29.11 10.38 51.96
N PHE A 8 29.64 10.17 50.76
CA PHE A 8 29.11 10.78 49.53
C PHE A 8 27.89 9.99 49.04
N LEU A 9 26.68 10.57 49.13
CA LEU A 9 25.49 10.04 48.43
C LEU A 9 25.55 10.47 46.99
N VAL A 10 25.79 9.50 46.06
CA VAL A 10 25.61 9.69 44.63
C VAL A 10 24.11 9.49 44.30
N SER A 11 23.42 10.58 44.03
CA SER A 11 22.05 10.54 43.54
C SER A 11 22.05 10.14 42.08
N ALA A 12 21.71 8.89 41.76
CA ALA A 12 21.45 8.45 40.41
C ALA A 12 20.08 8.99 39.96
N SER A 13 20.09 10.06 39.18
CA SER A 13 18.91 10.56 38.51
C SER A 13 18.49 9.57 37.42
N LEU A 14 17.47 8.77 37.66
CA LEU A 14 16.76 7.99 36.67
C LEU A 14 16.06 8.95 35.70
N LEU A 15 16.71 9.30 34.61
CA LEU A 15 16.09 9.92 33.46
C LEU A 15 15.14 8.88 32.83
N SER A 16 13.88 8.91 33.25
CA SER A 16 12.80 8.23 32.52
C SER A 16 12.71 8.88 31.16
N GLY A 17 13.36 8.27 30.17
CA GLY A 17 13.23 8.65 28.77
C GLY A 17 11.78 8.42 28.33
N TYR A 18 10.95 9.44 28.41
CA TYR A 18 9.69 9.44 27.67
C TYR A 18 10.04 9.29 26.21
N ALA A 19 9.66 8.16 25.61
CA ALA A 19 9.75 7.98 24.17
C ALA A 19 8.96 9.13 23.53
N GLN A 20 9.67 10.11 22.96
CA GLN A 20 9.07 11.28 22.33
C GLN A 20 8.24 10.77 21.15
N SER A 21 6.92 10.87 21.24
CA SER A 21 6.04 10.47 20.13
C SER A 21 6.23 11.44 18.97
N ASN A 22 6.48 10.91 17.79
CA ASN A 22 6.72 11.71 16.59
C ASN A 22 5.50 12.58 16.24
N GLN A 23 5.75 13.82 15.81
CA GLN A 23 4.70 14.72 15.35
C GLN A 23 4.34 14.36 13.90
N ILE A 24 3.09 13.96 13.66
CA ILE A 24 2.58 13.68 12.32
C ILE A 24 1.72 14.87 11.87
N GLN A 25 2.07 15.47 10.74
CA GLN A 25 1.37 16.63 10.19
C GLN A 25 0.78 16.29 8.82
N LEU A 26 -0.47 16.73 8.62
CA LEU A 26 -1.17 16.67 7.34
C LEU A 26 -1.30 18.09 6.80
N ALA A 27 -1.01 18.26 5.50
CA ALA A 27 -1.17 19.53 4.80
C ALA A 27 -1.89 19.29 3.47
N HIS A 28 -3.07 19.91 3.30
CA HIS A 28 -3.85 19.83 2.06
C HIS A 28 -3.44 20.97 1.12
N ASP A 29 -3.01 20.59 -0.08
CA ASP A 29 -2.77 21.49 -1.20
C ASP A 29 -3.77 21.15 -2.31
N GLU A 30 -4.88 21.87 -2.33
CA GLU A 30 -5.97 21.61 -3.27
C GLU A 30 -5.55 21.89 -4.71
N ALA A 31 -4.71 22.91 -4.94
CA ALA A 31 -4.20 23.26 -6.26
C ALA A 31 -3.35 22.15 -6.86
N LYS A 32 -2.55 21.48 -6.03
CA LYS A 32 -1.75 20.30 -6.41
C LYS A 32 -2.51 18.98 -6.26
N LYS A 33 -3.75 19.02 -5.82
CA LYS A 33 -4.62 17.85 -5.61
C LYS A 33 -3.96 16.77 -4.76
N ARG A 34 -3.47 17.18 -3.58
CA ARG A 34 -2.75 16.29 -2.67
C ARG A 34 -2.91 16.67 -1.20
N VAL A 35 -2.88 15.66 -0.33
CA VAL A 35 -2.69 15.82 1.11
C VAL A 35 -1.35 15.20 1.47
N SER A 36 -0.39 16.02 1.85
CA SER A 36 0.94 15.57 2.28
C SER A 36 0.91 15.11 3.74
N VAL A 37 1.65 14.05 4.05
CA VAL A 37 1.85 13.53 5.41
C VAL A 37 3.32 13.57 5.73
N THR A 38 3.70 14.27 6.79
CA THR A 38 5.08 14.37 7.28
C THR A 38 5.17 13.86 8.71
N VAL A 39 6.36 13.38 9.08
CA VAL A 39 6.72 12.94 10.44
C VAL A 39 7.92 13.76 10.88
N ASP A 40 7.77 14.57 11.93
CA ASP A 40 8.79 15.52 12.41
C ASP A 40 9.37 16.38 11.27
N GLY A 41 8.47 16.87 10.39
CA GLY A 41 8.80 17.69 9.22
C GLY A 41 9.39 16.93 8.02
N LYS A 42 9.69 15.63 8.14
CA LYS A 42 10.21 14.80 7.05
C LYS A 42 9.07 14.14 6.27
N PRO A 43 9.15 14.01 4.94
CA PRO A 43 8.12 13.33 4.15
C PRO A 43 7.91 11.87 4.59
N PHE A 44 6.65 11.46 4.64
CA PHE A 44 6.27 10.06 4.83
C PHE A 44 5.48 9.54 3.62
N THR A 45 4.39 10.22 3.28
CA THR A 45 3.57 9.87 2.11
C THR A 45 2.72 11.08 1.69
N ALA A 46 1.95 10.91 0.61
CA ALA A 46 0.88 11.83 0.28
C ALA A 46 -0.31 11.06 -0.34
N TYR A 47 -1.52 11.45 0.04
CA TYR A 47 -2.72 11.09 -0.69
C TYR A 47 -2.81 12.01 -1.91
N ILE A 48 -2.72 11.45 -3.11
CA ILE A 48 -2.76 12.19 -4.36
C ILE A 48 -3.98 11.79 -5.19
N TYR A 49 -4.64 12.82 -5.78
CA TYR A 49 -5.84 12.67 -6.58
C TYR A 49 -5.83 13.59 -7.81
N PRO A 50 -4.80 13.45 -8.69
CA PRO A 50 -4.56 14.43 -9.77
C PRO A 50 -5.66 14.47 -10.83
N GLY A 51 -6.60 13.52 -10.79
CA GLY A 51 -7.71 13.39 -11.72
C GLY A 51 -7.45 12.42 -12.86
N PRO A 52 -8.53 12.04 -13.60
CA PRO A 52 -8.50 10.94 -14.57
C PRO A 52 -7.56 11.14 -15.77
N ALA A 53 -7.17 12.38 -16.05
CA ALA A 53 -6.18 12.68 -17.10
C ALA A 53 -4.73 12.24 -16.71
N VAL A 54 -4.47 12.03 -15.41
CA VAL A 54 -3.15 11.63 -14.88
C VAL A 54 -3.22 10.25 -14.26
N LEU A 55 -4.17 10.02 -13.33
CA LEU A 55 -4.42 8.73 -12.70
C LEU A 55 -5.91 8.41 -12.69
N LYS A 56 -6.27 7.16 -12.93
CA LYS A 56 -7.66 6.69 -12.93
C LYS A 56 -8.21 6.36 -11.54
N LYS A 57 -7.42 6.62 -10.50
CA LYS A 57 -7.78 6.41 -9.08
C LYS A 57 -6.90 7.25 -8.17
N PRO A 58 -7.38 7.66 -6.98
CA PRO A 58 -6.53 8.23 -5.95
C PRO A 58 -5.60 7.16 -5.35
N VAL A 59 -4.41 7.56 -4.90
CA VAL A 59 -3.41 6.66 -4.33
C VAL A 59 -2.64 7.33 -3.19
N LEU A 60 -1.97 6.54 -2.33
CA LEU A 60 -0.89 7.04 -1.48
C LEU A 60 0.44 6.91 -2.24
N TYR A 61 1.11 8.05 -2.48
CA TYR A 61 2.37 8.09 -3.23
C TYR A 61 3.17 9.39 -2.97
N PRO A 62 4.51 9.32 -2.86
CA PRO A 62 5.27 8.09 -2.60
C PRO A 62 5.04 7.59 -1.17
N ILE A 63 5.51 6.39 -0.83
CA ILE A 63 5.62 5.94 0.55
C ILE A 63 7.11 5.79 0.87
N LEU A 64 7.54 6.36 2.01
CA LEU A 64 8.92 6.35 2.46
C LEU A 64 9.06 5.57 3.77
N SER A 65 10.23 4.97 3.97
CA SER A 65 10.65 4.35 5.23
C SER A 65 10.93 5.40 6.32
N ALA A 66 11.24 4.95 7.51
CA ALA A 66 11.70 5.84 8.59
C ALA A 66 13.06 6.48 8.25
N GLY A 67 13.92 5.80 7.50
CA GLY A 67 15.18 6.32 6.98
C GLY A 67 15.04 7.29 5.80
N GLY A 68 13.82 7.47 5.27
CA GLY A 68 13.54 8.37 4.14
C GLY A 68 13.74 7.74 2.76
N ASN A 69 13.91 6.42 2.69
CA ASN A 69 14.04 5.70 1.43
C ASN A 69 12.67 5.40 0.82
N PHE A 70 12.55 5.53 -0.52
CA PHE A 70 11.34 5.19 -1.24
C PHE A 70 11.10 3.68 -1.21
N ILE A 71 9.92 3.25 -0.75
CA ILE A 71 9.52 1.84 -0.81
C ILE A 71 8.61 1.55 -2.00
N THR A 72 8.03 2.58 -2.62
CA THR A 72 7.17 2.45 -3.80
C THR A 72 7.90 2.89 -5.06
N ARG A 73 7.62 2.21 -6.20
CA ARG A 73 8.14 2.55 -7.52
C ARG A 73 7.74 3.97 -7.93
N GLY A 74 8.64 4.70 -8.59
CA GLY A 74 8.41 6.06 -9.07
C GLY A 74 7.65 6.11 -10.39
N TRP A 75 7.99 5.25 -11.34
CA TRP A 75 7.32 5.21 -12.65
C TRP A 75 5.82 4.88 -12.53
N PRO A 76 4.91 5.53 -13.27
CA PRO A 76 5.14 6.51 -14.33
C PRO A 76 5.19 7.98 -13.88
N LEU A 77 4.94 8.30 -12.59
CA LEU A 77 4.80 9.68 -12.11
C LEU A 77 6.14 10.39 -11.89
N ASP A 78 7.11 9.66 -11.38
CA ASP A 78 8.43 10.14 -10.99
C ASP A 78 9.47 9.06 -11.34
N PRO A 79 9.78 8.84 -12.66
CA PRO A 79 10.67 7.78 -13.11
C PRO A 79 12.05 7.89 -12.45
N ARG A 80 12.52 6.78 -11.89
CA ARG A 80 13.83 6.66 -11.25
C ARG A 80 14.68 5.63 -11.99
N PRO A 81 16.02 5.72 -11.90
CA PRO A 81 16.93 4.78 -12.54
C PRO A 81 16.61 3.31 -12.23
N ASP A 82 16.79 2.46 -13.21
CA ASP A 82 16.64 1.00 -13.15
C ASP A 82 15.21 0.49 -12.79
N GLU A 83 14.21 1.35 -12.77
CA GLU A 83 12.81 0.93 -12.54
C GLU A 83 12.19 0.31 -13.79
N ARG A 84 11.34 -0.69 -13.58
CA ARG A 84 10.52 -1.28 -14.65
C ARG A 84 9.46 -0.31 -15.12
N ILE A 85 9.15 -0.34 -16.42
CA ILE A 85 8.13 0.53 -17.04
C ILE A 85 6.87 -0.24 -17.45
N ASP A 86 6.64 -1.38 -16.84
CA ASP A 86 5.43 -2.19 -17.01
C ASP A 86 4.26 -1.69 -16.16
N HIS A 87 3.04 -2.09 -16.47
CA HIS A 87 1.83 -1.85 -15.69
C HIS A 87 1.69 -0.38 -15.21
N PRO A 88 1.38 0.57 -16.12
CA PRO A 88 1.30 2.00 -15.77
C PRO A 88 0.20 2.33 -14.75
N HIS A 89 -0.73 1.41 -14.53
CA HIS A 89 -1.79 1.51 -13.52
C HIS A 89 -1.33 1.13 -12.10
N HIS A 90 -0.12 0.56 -11.93
CA HIS A 90 0.44 0.21 -10.62
C HIS A 90 1.21 1.39 -10.02
N VAL A 91 0.56 2.23 -9.23
CA VAL A 91 1.14 3.45 -8.65
C VAL A 91 0.94 3.49 -7.14
N GLY A 92 2.04 3.60 -6.38
CA GLY A 92 2.01 3.75 -4.93
C GLY A 92 1.29 2.62 -4.19
N MET A 93 0.39 2.98 -3.28
CA MET A 93 -0.60 2.09 -2.66
C MET A 93 -2.00 2.49 -3.11
N TRP A 94 -2.74 1.57 -3.69
CA TRP A 94 -4.07 1.80 -4.23
C TRP A 94 -5.09 0.77 -3.76
N PHE A 95 -6.38 1.07 -4.01
CA PHE A 95 -7.49 0.18 -3.71
C PHE A 95 -8.48 0.24 -4.87
N ASN A 96 -8.73 -0.90 -5.52
CA ASN A 96 -9.68 -1.06 -6.61
C ASN A 96 -9.90 -2.55 -6.92
N TYR A 97 -10.67 -2.87 -7.99
CA TYR A 97 -10.96 -4.24 -8.37
C TYR A 97 -11.07 -4.40 -9.88
N GLY A 98 -10.76 -5.60 -10.40
CA GLY A 98 -10.67 -5.87 -11.84
C GLY A 98 -12.02 -6.10 -12.54
N ASP A 99 -13.09 -6.46 -11.83
CA ASP A 99 -14.42 -6.62 -12.43
C ASP A 99 -15.53 -6.22 -11.45
N VAL A 100 -16.10 -5.03 -11.64
CA VAL A 100 -17.22 -4.52 -10.87
C VAL A 100 -18.36 -4.24 -11.83
N ASN A 101 -19.39 -5.10 -11.84
CA ASN A 101 -20.47 -5.08 -12.84
C ASN A 101 -19.93 -5.03 -14.28
N GLY A 102 -18.86 -5.79 -14.57
CA GLY A 102 -18.23 -5.83 -15.89
C GLY A 102 -17.30 -4.67 -16.22
N HIS A 103 -17.02 -3.76 -15.29
CA HIS A 103 -16.06 -2.66 -15.48
C HIS A 103 -14.74 -2.96 -14.78
N ASP A 104 -13.64 -2.80 -15.50
CA ASP A 104 -12.29 -3.00 -14.98
C ASP A 104 -11.74 -1.69 -14.41
N PHE A 105 -11.63 -1.63 -13.07
CA PHE A 105 -11.02 -0.51 -12.37
C PHE A 105 -9.53 -0.72 -12.11
N TRP A 106 -9.04 -1.97 -12.22
CA TRP A 106 -7.65 -2.29 -11.93
C TRP A 106 -6.72 -1.89 -13.07
N ASN A 107 -6.98 -2.40 -14.27
CA ASN A 107 -6.09 -2.19 -15.42
C ASN A 107 -6.21 -0.81 -16.06
N ASN A 108 -7.20 -0.01 -15.67
CA ASN A 108 -7.42 1.31 -16.25
C ASN A 108 -6.23 2.26 -16.00
N SER A 109 -5.69 2.83 -17.08
CA SER A 109 -4.62 3.83 -17.04
C SER A 109 -4.72 4.79 -18.22
N THR A 110 -3.91 5.85 -18.20
CA THR A 110 -3.79 6.80 -19.33
C THR A 110 -2.93 6.26 -20.48
N GLN A 111 -2.31 5.09 -20.29
CA GLN A 111 -1.40 4.45 -21.28
C GLN A 111 -1.95 3.11 -21.79
N ILE A 112 -3.29 2.93 -21.75
CA ILE A 112 -3.92 1.74 -22.31
C ILE A 112 -3.81 1.82 -23.83
N GLY A 113 -3.24 0.76 -24.42
CA GLY A 113 -3.19 0.62 -25.87
C GLY A 113 -4.57 0.34 -26.48
N PRO A 114 -4.76 0.66 -27.77
CA PRO A 114 -6.04 0.48 -28.46
C PRO A 114 -6.51 -0.98 -28.57
N GLU A 115 -5.61 -1.93 -28.30
CA GLU A 115 -5.89 -3.37 -28.25
C GLU A 115 -6.67 -3.78 -26.99
N HIS A 116 -6.62 -2.99 -25.92
CA HIS A 116 -7.36 -3.23 -24.67
C HIS A 116 -8.74 -2.56 -24.73
N LYS A 117 -9.72 -3.30 -25.22
CA LYS A 117 -11.11 -2.85 -25.37
C LYS A 117 -11.94 -3.32 -24.18
N GLY A 118 -11.75 -2.74 -23.01
CA GLY A 118 -12.64 -3.03 -21.87
C GLY A 118 -13.71 -1.95 -21.72
N PRO A 119 -14.82 -2.19 -21.01
CA PRO A 119 -15.40 -1.14 -20.22
C PRO A 119 -14.52 -0.92 -19.02
N PHE A 120 -13.85 0.23 -18.95
CA PHE A 120 -13.04 0.62 -17.79
C PHE A 120 -13.84 1.50 -16.83
N GLY A 121 -13.69 1.22 -15.54
CA GLY A 121 -14.17 2.10 -14.49
C GLY A 121 -13.09 3.10 -14.04
N THR A 122 -13.50 4.20 -13.45
CA THR A 122 -12.61 5.24 -12.93
C THR A 122 -13.03 5.63 -11.51
N ILE A 123 -12.05 5.80 -10.61
CA ILE A 123 -12.33 6.25 -9.23
C ILE A 123 -11.94 7.73 -9.13
N VAL A 124 -12.90 8.57 -8.80
CA VAL A 124 -12.73 10.03 -8.77
C VAL A 124 -12.90 10.53 -7.34
N HIS A 125 -11.88 11.22 -6.83
CA HIS A 125 -11.97 11.91 -5.54
C HIS A 125 -13.07 12.94 -5.52
N THR A 126 -13.90 12.96 -4.46
CA THR A 126 -15.02 13.87 -4.28
C THR A 126 -14.87 14.80 -3.09
N GLY A 127 -13.93 14.56 -2.19
CA GLY A 127 -13.69 15.50 -1.09
C GLY A 127 -12.77 14.99 0.01
N VAL A 128 -12.20 15.94 0.73
CA VAL A 128 -11.55 15.73 2.02
C VAL A 128 -12.56 16.06 3.12
N LYS A 129 -12.97 15.07 3.90
CA LYS A 129 -13.99 15.23 4.95
C LYS A 129 -13.41 15.71 6.28
N SER A 130 -12.24 15.19 6.65
CA SER A 130 -11.52 15.63 7.85
C SER A 130 -10.04 15.31 7.76
N MET A 131 -9.24 16.11 8.46
CA MET A 131 -7.81 15.92 8.65
C MET A 131 -7.45 16.26 10.09
N ASN A 132 -6.79 15.35 10.78
CA ASN A 132 -6.32 15.57 12.14
C ASN A 132 -4.83 15.21 12.23
N SER A 133 -4.00 16.21 12.43
CA SER A 133 -2.58 16.06 12.76
C SER A 133 -2.42 15.79 14.26
N GLY A 134 -1.36 15.07 14.67
CA GLY A 134 -1.16 14.80 16.09
C GLY A 134 0.15 14.13 16.44
N LYS A 135 0.41 13.97 17.71
CA LYS A 135 1.56 13.22 18.24
C LYS A 135 1.26 11.73 18.20
N GLY A 136 2.16 10.97 17.55
CA GLY A 136 2.06 9.52 17.43
C GLY A 136 1.00 9.00 16.45
N LYS A 137 -0.08 9.77 16.24
CA LYS A 137 -1.18 9.39 15.34
C LYS A 137 -1.76 10.60 14.63
N ALA A 138 -2.13 10.40 13.35
CA ALA A 138 -2.89 11.36 12.55
C ALA A 138 -3.94 10.64 11.72
N SER A 139 -4.97 11.35 11.25
CA SER A 139 -6.03 10.75 10.43
C SER A 139 -6.46 11.66 9.28
N LEU A 140 -6.82 11.03 8.17
CA LEU A 140 -7.37 11.66 6.98
C LEU A 140 -8.61 10.89 6.54
N VAL A 141 -9.75 11.58 6.37
CA VAL A 141 -10.97 10.99 5.82
C VAL A 141 -11.26 11.63 4.47
N VAL A 142 -11.37 10.79 3.45
CA VAL A 142 -11.64 11.20 2.06
C VAL A 142 -12.81 10.44 1.48
N THR A 143 -13.42 11.01 0.44
CA THR A 143 -14.47 10.35 -0.34
C THR A 143 -14.10 10.30 -1.81
N ALA A 144 -14.64 9.28 -2.50
CA ALA A 144 -14.50 9.11 -3.94
C ALA A 144 -15.71 8.37 -4.49
N ASP A 145 -15.98 8.55 -5.77
CA ASP A 145 -16.99 7.80 -6.52
C ASP A 145 -16.30 6.85 -7.49
N TRP A 146 -16.82 5.62 -7.57
CA TRP A 146 -16.44 4.63 -8.58
C TRP A 146 -17.39 4.76 -9.75
N LEU A 147 -16.90 5.30 -10.84
CA LEU A 147 -17.68 5.63 -12.02
C LEU A 147 -17.54 4.53 -13.09
N ASP A 148 -18.66 4.17 -13.71
CA ASP A 148 -18.67 3.32 -14.89
C ASP A 148 -18.09 4.05 -16.13
N LYS A 149 -18.10 3.38 -17.28
CA LYS A 149 -17.60 3.94 -18.55
C LYS A 149 -18.33 5.19 -19.02
N ASP A 150 -19.57 5.39 -18.57
CA ASP A 150 -20.45 6.51 -18.95
C ASP A 150 -20.42 7.64 -17.90
N GLY A 151 -19.57 7.50 -16.85
CA GLY A 151 -19.41 8.47 -15.77
C GLY A 151 -20.47 8.40 -14.69
N LYS A 152 -21.30 7.35 -14.65
CA LYS A 152 -22.31 7.14 -13.61
C LYS A 152 -21.67 6.47 -12.39
N ALA A 153 -21.95 6.99 -11.19
CA ALA A 153 -21.48 6.40 -9.94
C ALA A 153 -22.17 5.06 -9.65
N MET A 154 -21.37 4.01 -9.50
CA MET A 154 -21.80 2.67 -9.09
C MET A 154 -21.62 2.48 -7.60
N LEU A 155 -20.50 2.98 -7.05
CA LEU A 155 -20.16 2.91 -5.64
C LEU A 155 -19.73 4.29 -5.15
N GLN A 156 -20.06 4.57 -3.90
CA GLN A 156 -19.50 5.67 -3.12
C GLN A 156 -18.48 5.10 -2.14
N GLU A 157 -17.28 5.65 -2.17
CA GLU A 157 -16.19 5.27 -1.26
C GLU A 157 -16.02 6.32 -0.17
N THR A 158 -15.93 5.86 1.09
CA THR A 158 -15.41 6.65 2.20
C THR A 158 -14.20 5.92 2.75
N THR A 159 -13.03 6.56 2.70
CA THR A 159 -11.79 5.98 3.21
C THR A 159 -11.24 6.82 4.35
N THR A 160 -10.96 6.15 5.47
CA THR A 160 -10.15 6.68 6.57
C THR A 160 -8.75 6.11 6.47
N TYR A 161 -7.77 7.00 6.40
CA TYR A 161 -6.37 6.66 6.63
C TYR A 161 -5.98 7.06 8.04
N GLU A 162 -5.39 6.13 8.80
CA GLU A 162 -4.73 6.41 10.07
C GLU A 162 -3.23 6.24 9.88
N PHE A 163 -2.48 7.27 10.25
CA PHE A 163 -1.02 7.28 10.15
C PHE A 163 -0.42 7.21 11.54
N GLN A 164 0.55 6.31 11.73
CA GLN A 164 1.33 6.22 12.95
C GLN A 164 2.82 6.14 12.62
N ALA A 165 3.66 6.63 13.51
CA ALA A 165 5.10 6.66 13.31
C ALA A 165 5.85 6.43 14.62
N GLY A 166 6.76 5.48 14.60
CA GLY A 166 7.80 5.28 15.61
C GLY A 166 9.17 5.72 15.09
N ALA A 167 10.20 5.51 15.88
CA ALA A 167 11.59 5.83 15.49
C ALA A 167 11.98 5.10 14.20
N ASN A 168 11.66 3.80 14.12
CA ASN A 168 12.09 2.92 13.03
C ASN A 168 10.92 2.36 12.20
N ASN A 169 9.69 2.87 12.39
CA ASN A 169 8.55 2.37 11.64
C ASN A 169 7.62 3.47 11.17
N ARG A 170 6.83 3.10 10.16
CA ARG A 170 5.71 3.86 9.60
C ARG A 170 4.55 2.91 9.43
N ILE A 171 3.38 3.30 9.93
CA ILE A 171 2.17 2.49 9.84
C ILE A 171 1.09 3.30 9.13
N ILE A 172 0.43 2.68 8.19
CA ILE A 172 -0.77 3.21 7.52
C ILE A 172 -1.87 2.19 7.70
N GLU A 173 -2.94 2.57 8.34
CA GLU A 173 -4.17 1.80 8.33
C GLU A 173 -5.14 2.42 7.35
N ARG A 174 -5.65 1.62 6.42
CA ARG A 174 -6.70 2.00 5.47
C ARG A 174 -8.00 1.29 5.84
N ILE A 175 -9.04 2.07 6.11
CA ILE A 175 -10.39 1.60 6.39
C ILE A 175 -11.29 2.17 5.29
N THR A 176 -11.73 1.33 4.38
CA THR A 176 -12.53 1.74 3.21
C THR A 176 -13.91 1.15 3.30
N THR A 177 -14.92 2.00 3.31
CA THR A 177 -16.32 1.61 3.18
C THR A 177 -16.79 1.92 1.76
N LEU A 178 -17.27 0.90 1.06
CA LEU A 178 -17.93 1.02 -0.23
C LEU A 178 -19.43 0.91 -0.02
N LYS A 179 -20.20 1.83 -0.58
CA LYS A 179 -21.67 1.82 -0.58
C LYS A 179 -22.17 1.72 -2.01
N ALA A 180 -22.96 0.70 -2.32
CA ALA A 180 -23.68 0.61 -3.59
C ALA A 180 -24.70 1.76 -3.70
N THR A 181 -24.78 2.37 -4.87
CA THR A 181 -25.73 3.48 -5.11
C THR A 181 -27.16 2.97 -5.27
N ASP A 182 -27.75 3.16 -6.42
CA ASP A 182 -29.14 2.84 -6.73
C ASP A 182 -29.37 1.42 -7.26
N LYS A 183 -28.28 0.69 -7.54
CA LYS A 183 -28.30 -0.68 -8.06
C LYS A 183 -27.37 -1.59 -7.26
N GLU A 184 -27.65 -2.88 -7.35
CA GLU A 184 -26.76 -3.92 -6.88
C GLU A 184 -25.41 -3.87 -7.62
N VAL A 185 -24.33 -4.11 -6.87
CA VAL A 185 -22.96 -4.17 -7.41
C VAL A 185 -22.38 -5.54 -7.16
N VAL A 186 -21.94 -6.19 -8.23
CA VAL A 186 -21.30 -7.51 -8.19
C VAL A 186 -19.82 -7.35 -8.47
N PHE A 187 -19.00 -7.77 -7.52
CA PHE A 187 -17.55 -7.97 -7.69
C PHE A 187 -17.35 -9.41 -8.19
N LYS A 188 -17.21 -9.59 -9.50
CA LYS A 188 -16.97 -10.91 -10.07
C LYS A 188 -15.62 -11.46 -9.66
N ASP A 189 -15.56 -12.76 -9.45
CA ASP A 189 -14.31 -13.46 -9.12
C ASP A 189 -13.21 -13.10 -10.12
N ASN A 190 -12.14 -12.46 -9.66
CA ASN A 190 -11.08 -11.90 -10.47
C ASN A 190 -9.76 -11.92 -9.69
N LYS A 191 -8.64 -12.15 -10.38
CA LYS A 191 -7.32 -12.10 -9.73
C LYS A 191 -6.87 -10.68 -9.36
N GLU A 192 -7.43 -9.66 -10.02
CA GLU A 192 -7.02 -8.27 -9.90
C GLU A 192 -7.80 -7.54 -8.79
N GLY A 193 -7.23 -7.45 -7.63
CA GLY A 193 -7.83 -6.82 -6.46
C GLY A 193 -6.94 -6.99 -5.23
N MET A 194 -7.28 -6.45 -4.09
CA MET A 194 -8.19 -5.31 -3.89
C MET A 194 -7.39 -4.11 -3.40
N ILE A 195 -6.44 -4.33 -2.47
CA ILE A 195 -5.44 -3.37 -2.04
C ILE A 195 -4.06 -3.81 -2.52
N ALA A 196 -3.31 -2.88 -3.08
CA ALA A 196 -2.01 -3.23 -3.62
C ALA A 196 -0.98 -2.11 -3.49
N LEU A 197 0.30 -2.52 -3.55
CA LEU A 197 1.46 -1.64 -3.67
C LEU A 197 2.28 -2.06 -4.91
N ARG A 198 2.94 -1.08 -5.52
CA ARG A 198 4.03 -1.34 -6.44
C ARG A 198 5.34 -0.94 -5.78
N MET A 199 6.17 -1.92 -5.54
CA MET A 199 7.40 -1.77 -4.78
C MET A 199 8.52 -1.15 -5.62
N ALA A 200 9.43 -0.44 -4.96
CA ALA A 200 10.66 0.08 -5.57
C ALA A 200 11.53 -1.07 -6.09
N ARG A 201 12.39 -0.78 -7.09
CA ARG A 201 13.22 -1.78 -7.76
C ARG A 201 14.04 -2.66 -6.80
N GLN A 202 14.63 -2.07 -5.77
CA GLN A 202 15.46 -2.79 -4.80
C GLN A 202 14.66 -3.81 -3.96
N LEU A 203 13.35 -3.62 -3.85
CA LEU A 203 12.41 -4.51 -3.15
C LEU A 203 11.70 -5.50 -4.09
N GLU A 204 12.03 -5.53 -5.38
CA GLU A 204 11.63 -6.63 -6.27
C GLU A 204 12.43 -7.89 -5.96
N GLN A 205 11.93 -9.05 -6.37
CA GLN A 205 12.76 -10.26 -6.40
C GLN A 205 13.73 -10.19 -7.60
N PRO A 206 14.93 -10.76 -7.50
CA PRO A 206 15.85 -10.83 -8.63
C PRO A 206 15.17 -11.41 -9.87
N ALA A 207 15.18 -10.67 -10.96
CA ALA A 207 14.49 -11.08 -12.18
C ALA A 207 15.35 -12.05 -13.02
N ALA A 208 14.70 -13.06 -13.60
CA ALA A 208 15.35 -14.05 -14.46
C ALA A 208 15.32 -13.68 -15.95
N LYS A 209 14.47 -12.72 -16.34
CA LYS A 209 14.26 -12.37 -17.76
C LYS A 209 14.41 -10.87 -17.99
N PRO A 210 15.04 -10.44 -19.10
CA PRO A 210 15.10 -9.04 -19.48
C PRO A 210 13.69 -8.47 -19.75
N GLU A 211 13.50 -7.23 -19.36
CA GLU A 211 12.31 -6.42 -19.63
C GLU A 211 12.73 -5.00 -19.97
N ILE A 212 11.79 -4.08 -20.15
CA ILE A 212 12.09 -2.68 -20.36
C ILE A 212 12.20 -1.97 -19.00
N PHE A 213 13.34 -1.31 -18.80
CA PHE A 213 13.66 -0.55 -17.60
C PHE A 213 13.99 0.90 -17.97
N THR A 214 14.05 1.77 -16.97
CA THR A 214 14.66 3.08 -17.12
C THR A 214 16.19 2.96 -17.07
N ASP A 215 16.88 3.86 -17.77
CA ASP A 215 18.34 4.02 -17.65
C ASP A 215 18.71 4.79 -16.36
N ALA A 216 20.00 5.13 -16.21
CA ALA A 216 20.51 5.89 -15.07
C ALA A 216 19.93 7.32 -14.95
N GLN A 217 19.27 7.82 -15.98
CA GLN A 217 18.58 9.11 -16.02
C GLN A 217 17.06 8.98 -15.88
N GLY A 218 16.55 7.75 -15.72
CA GLY A 218 15.10 7.47 -15.63
C GLY A 218 14.38 7.46 -16.99
N VAL A 219 15.12 7.43 -18.11
CA VAL A 219 14.56 7.35 -19.45
C VAL A 219 14.32 5.90 -19.84
N GLN A 220 13.19 5.62 -20.51
CA GLN A 220 12.85 4.28 -20.98
C GLN A 220 13.87 3.74 -21.96
N THR A 221 14.41 2.56 -21.71
CA THR A 221 15.35 1.89 -22.59
C THR A 221 15.21 0.39 -22.53
N LYS A 222 15.53 -0.30 -23.64
CA LYS A 222 15.64 -1.75 -23.66
C LYS A 222 16.97 -2.14 -23.04
N VAL A 223 16.93 -2.74 -21.86
CA VAL A 223 18.13 -3.18 -21.14
C VAL A 223 18.61 -4.50 -21.74
N PRO A 224 19.80 -4.54 -22.39
CA PRO A 224 20.30 -5.74 -23.04
C PRO A 224 20.77 -6.81 -22.04
N VAL A 225 21.18 -6.40 -20.86
CA VAL A 225 21.66 -7.28 -19.78
C VAL A 225 20.91 -6.95 -18.50
N LEU A 226 20.39 -8.00 -17.86
CA LEU A 226 19.64 -7.86 -16.61
C LEU A 226 20.59 -7.48 -15.46
N ASN A 227 20.33 -6.34 -14.82
CA ASN A 227 21.05 -5.92 -13.63
C ASN A 227 20.20 -6.15 -12.38
N ASN A 228 20.59 -7.14 -11.56
CA ASN A 228 19.96 -7.42 -10.25
C ASN A 228 20.79 -6.86 -9.07
N THR A 229 21.79 -6.03 -9.33
CA THR A 229 22.60 -5.44 -8.25
C THR A 229 21.71 -4.61 -7.32
N GLY A 230 21.74 -4.91 -6.02
CA GLY A 230 20.91 -4.26 -5.02
C GLY A 230 19.42 -4.65 -5.04
N VAL A 231 19.01 -5.62 -5.87
CA VAL A 231 17.65 -6.18 -5.86
C VAL A 231 17.61 -7.34 -4.88
N THR A 232 16.88 -7.17 -3.78
CA THR A 232 16.98 -8.07 -2.61
C THR A 232 15.61 -8.50 -2.06
N GLY A 233 14.52 -8.13 -2.75
CA GLY A 233 13.17 -8.40 -2.27
C GLY A 233 12.87 -9.90 -2.13
N MET A 234 12.18 -10.27 -1.04
CA MET A 234 11.69 -11.62 -0.79
C MET A 234 10.38 -11.59 -0.03
N TYR A 235 9.35 -12.21 -0.60
CA TYR A 235 8.04 -12.37 0.02
C TYR A 235 8.02 -13.52 1.03
N HIS A 236 7.28 -13.33 2.14
CA HIS A 236 7.03 -14.35 3.16
C HIS A 236 5.60 -14.19 3.68
N THR A 237 4.84 -15.26 3.74
CA THR A 237 3.49 -15.26 4.33
C THR A 237 3.51 -15.65 5.80
N SER A 238 2.38 -15.39 6.52
CA SER A 238 2.19 -15.88 7.90
C SER A 238 2.20 -17.41 8.02
N GLU A 239 2.06 -18.12 6.90
CA GLU A 239 2.04 -19.58 6.83
C GLU A 239 3.41 -20.18 6.43
N GLY A 240 4.46 -19.34 6.37
CA GLY A 240 5.81 -19.77 6.05
C GLY A 240 6.08 -20.03 4.56
N ILE A 241 5.20 -19.56 3.66
CA ILE A 241 5.40 -19.69 2.21
C ILE A 241 6.21 -18.48 1.73
N GLU A 242 7.15 -18.72 0.80
CA GLU A 242 8.13 -17.72 0.37
C GLU A 242 8.25 -17.58 -1.15
N GLY A 243 8.77 -16.43 -1.57
CA GLY A 243 9.11 -16.13 -2.97
C GLY A 243 7.89 -16.13 -3.88
N ASP A 244 8.04 -16.65 -5.10
CA ASP A 244 6.94 -16.70 -6.08
C ASP A 244 5.81 -17.67 -5.71
N ASN A 245 6.07 -18.60 -4.77
CA ASN A 245 5.07 -19.55 -4.28
C ASN A 245 3.96 -18.90 -3.46
N VAL A 246 4.10 -17.65 -3.04
CA VAL A 246 3.09 -16.92 -2.28
C VAL A 246 1.85 -16.59 -3.12
N TRP A 247 1.98 -16.57 -4.45
CA TRP A 247 0.85 -16.30 -5.33
C TRP A 247 -0.25 -17.36 -5.20
N GLY A 248 -1.49 -16.89 -5.03
CA GLY A 248 -2.63 -17.79 -4.88
C GLY A 248 -2.68 -18.55 -3.57
N THR A 249 -1.92 -18.12 -2.56
CA THR A 249 -2.00 -18.67 -1.20
C THR A 249 -2.80 -17.76 -0.27
N ARG A 250 -3.41 -18.34 0.78
CA ARG A 250 -4.11 -17.59 1.82
C ARG A 250 -3.22 -17.41 3.03
N ALA A 251 -3.18 -16.19 3.56
CA ALA A 251 -2.48 -15.92 4.81
C ALA A 251 -3.01 -14.63 5.46
N LYS A 252 -2.83 -14.48 6.78
CA LYS A 252 -3.29 -13.33 7.56
C LYS A 252 -2.50 -12.06 7.24
N TRP A 253 -1.25 -12.22 6.88
CA TRP A 253 -0.36 -11.15 6.46
C TRP A 253 0.70 -11.71 5.51
N MET A 254 1.24 -10.83 4.71
CA MET A 254 2.46 -11.09 3.94
C MET A 254 3.49 -10.02 4.27
N LYS A 255 4.75 -10.44 4.35
CA LYS A 255 5.92 -9.60 4.56
C LYS A 255 6.78 -9.61 3.29
N LEU A 256 7.25 -8.44 2.89
CA LEU A 256 8.32 -8.28 1.91
C LEU A 256 9.56 -7.79 2.65
N THR A 257 10.65 -8.54 2.61
CA THR A 257 11.96 -8.11 3.12
C THR A 257 12.84 -7.66 1.98
N GLY A 258 13.79 -6.77 2.26
CA GLY A 258 14.81 -6.32 1.31
C GLY A 258 15.61 -5.15 1.86
N ALA A 259 16.52 -4.63 1.07
CA ALA A 259 17.33 -3.48 1.44
C ALA A 259 17.20 -2.37 0.38
N VAL A 260 17.07 -1.12 0.83
CA VAL A 260 17.06 0.06 -0.03
C VAL A 260 18.13 1.02 0.46
N ASN A 261 19.13 1.31 -0.36
CA ASN A 261 20.27 2.19 -0.01
C ASN A 261 20.94 1.81 1.33
N GLY A 262 21.09 0.52 1.59
CA GLY A 262 21.69 0.00 2.83
C GLY A 262 20.76 -0.08 4.04
N GLU A 263 19.52 0.42 3.94
CA GLU A 263 18.50 0.24 4.98
C GLU A 263 17.80 -1.10 4.80
N ASN A 264 17.93 -2.00 5.76
CA ASN A 264 17.17 -3.24 5.78
C ASN A 264 15.71 -2.95 6.15
N LEU A 265 14.78 -3.42 5.33
CA LEU A 265 13.36 -3.16 5.46
C LEU A 265 12.54 -4.43 5.57
N SER A 266 11.50 -4.36 6.39
CA SER A 266 10.40 -5.32 6.42
C SER A 266 9.09 -4.57 6.17
N VAL A 267 8.42 -4.87 5.06
CA VAL A 267 7.13 -4.26 4.68
C VAL A 267 6.04 -5.30 4.83
N PHE A 268 5.11 -5.09 5.78
CA PHE A 268 3.97 -5.98 6.00
C PHE A 268 2.71 -5.35 5.44
N LEU A 269 1.94 -6.14 4.71
CA LEU A 269 0.53 -5.87 4.44
C LEU A 269 -0.29 -6.89 5.23
N ILE A 270 -1.18 -6.38 6.09
CA ILE A 270 -1.93 -7.18 7.07
C ILE A 270 -3.41 -7.09 6.72
N ASP A 271 -4.03 -8.26 6.54
CA ASP A 271 -5.47 -8.39 6.37
C ASP A 271 -6.18 -8.33 7.73
N HIS A 272 -7.44 -7.94 7.74
CA HIS A 272 -8.20 -7.80 8.97
C HIS A 272 -9.25 -8.91 9.13
N PRO A 273 -9.40 -9.53 10.33
CA PRO A 273 -10.32 -10.66 10.53
C PRO A 273 -11.79 -10.40 10.18
N LYS A 274 -12.21 -9.15 10.09
CA LYS A 274 -13.59 -8.78 9.71
C LYS A 274 -13.76 -8.51 8.22
N ASN A 275 -12.71 -8.60 7.42
CA ASN A 275 -12.83 -8.47 5.98
C ASN A 275 -13.57 -9.66 5.37
N VAL A 276 -14.36 -9.41 4.35
CA VAL A 276 -14.90 -10.47 3.48
C VAL A 276 -13.71 -11.25 2.92
N GLY A 277 -13.80 -12.58 2.92
CA GLY A 277 -12.78 -13.47 2.38
C GLY A 277 -11.51 -13.62 3.24
N TYR A 278 -11.54 -13.20 4.52
CA TYR A 278 -10.40 -13.39 5.44
C TYR A 278 -10.16 -14.90 5.73
N PRO A 279 -8.88 -15.33 5.85
CA PRO A 279 -7.68 -14.63 5.44
C PRO A 279 -7.60 -14.50 3.91
N THR A 280 -7.05 -13.37 3.46
CA THR A 280 -7.01 -12.99 2.05
C THR A 280 -6.15 -13.93 1.20
N TYR A 281 -6.42 -13.98 -0.11
CA TYR A 281 -5.46 -14.47 -1.10
C TYR A 281 -4.40 -13.42 -1.43
N TRP A 282 -3.18 -13.87 -1.72
CA TRP A 282 -2.06 -12.99 -2.07
C TRP A 282 -1.79 -13.00 -3.57
N HIS A 283 -1.96 -11.84 -4.20
CA HIS A 283 -1.55 -11.60 -5.58
C HIS A 283 -0.22 -10.84 -5.57
N ALA A 284 0.86 -11.56 -5.30
CA ALA A 284 2.22 -11.02 -5.32
C ALA A 284 3.01 -11.57 -6.50
N ARG A 285 3.88 -10.75 -7.04
CA ARG A 285 4.73 -11.09 -8.18
C ARG A 285 6.13 -10.54 -7.97
N GLY A 286 7.14 -11.29 -8.37
CA GLY A 286 8.54 -10.93 -8.20
C GLY A 286 8.92 -9.55 -8.76
N TYR A 287 8.17 -9.04 -9.75
CA TYR A 287 8.35 -7.68 -10.28
C TYR A 287 7.81 -6.57 -9.37
N GLY A 288 7.56 -6.84 -8.10
CA GLY A 288 7.17 -5.85 -7.10
C GLY A 288 5.68 -5.55 -7.02
N LEU A 289 4.79 -6.35 -7.61
CA LEU A 289 3.37 -6.31 -7.29
C LEU A 289 3.13 -6.99 -5.94
N TYR A 290 2.48 -6.28 -5.04
CA TYR A 290 2.23 -6.71 -3.66
C TYR A 290 0.77 -6.43 -3.31
N ALA A 291 -0.13 -7.41 -3.51
CA ALA A 291 -1.57 -7.21 -3.37
C ALA A 291 -2.26 -8.28 -2.50
N ALA A 292 -3.26 -7.83 -1.73
CA ALA A 292 -4.20 -8.67 -1.00
C ALA A 292 -5.54 -8.67 -1.72
N ASN A 293 -6.00 -9.86 -2.14
CA ASN A 293 -7.24 -10.06 -2.89
C ASN A 293 -8.22 -10.98 -2.13
N PRO A 294 -9.13 -10.43 -1.35
CA PRO A 294 -10.08 -11.22 -0.59
C PRO A 294 -11.25 -11.79 -1.40
N LEU A 295 -11.49 -11.28 -2.63
CA LEU A 295 -12.69 -11.59 -3.41
C LEU A 295 -12.43 -12.54 -4.60
N GLY A 296 -11.18 -12.71 -5.04
CA GLY A 296 -10.82 -13.56 -6.17
C GLY A 296 -10.62 -15.02 -5.80
N VAL A 297 -11.60 -15.65 -5.18
CA VAL A 297 -11.47 -16.94 -4.53
C VAL A 297 -11.18 -18.09 -5.52
N SER A 298 -11.99 -18.22 -6.57
CA SER A 298 -11.84 -19.29 -7.55
C SER A 298 -10.57 -19.11 -8.38
N VAL A 299 -10.35 -17.91 -8.91
CA VAL A 299 -9.19 -17.67 -9.77
C VAL A 299 -7.87 -17.81 -8.98
N MET A 300 -7.80 -17.34 -7.73
CA MET A 300 -6.61 -17.44 -6.90
C MET A 300 -6.36 -18.86 -6.40
N SER A 301 -7.40 -19.65 -6.17
CA SER A 301 -7.28 -21.08 -5.81
C SER A 301 -7.04 -21.99 -7.03
N SER A 302 -6.92 -21.44 -8.24
CA SER A 302 -6.85 -22.20 -9.49
C SER A 302 -8.07 -23.13 -9.69
N GLY A 303 -9.26 -22.63 -9.34
CA GLY A 303 -10.54 -23.34 -9.48
C GLY A 303 -10.82 -24.38 -8.40
N LYS A 304 -10.00 -24.48 -7.35
CA LYS A 304 -10.22 -25.43 -6.25
C LYS A 304 -11.36 -25.02 -5.32
N GLU A 305 -11.64 -23.72 -5.21
CA GLU A 305 -12.74 -23.17 -4.46
C GLU A 305 -13.75 -22.49 -5.41
N PRO A 306 -15.06 -22.50 -5.06
CA PRO A 306 -16.07 -21.86 -5.90
C PRO A 306 -15.89 -20.33 -5.94
N ALA A 307 -16.28 -19.74 -7.05
CA ALA A 307 -16.23 -18.28 -7.22
C ALA A 307 -17.11 -17.58 -6.17
N LEU A 308 -16.56 -16.59 -5.49
CA LEU A 308 -17.30 -15.83 -4.48
C LEU A 308 -18.35 -14.91 -5.12
N ASN A 309 -18.00 -14.23 -6.24
CA ASN A 309 -18.86 -13.25 -6.91
C ASN A 309 -19.59 -12.36 -5.91
N TYR A 310 -18.81 -11.63 -5.10
CA TYR A 310 -19.36 -10.89 -3.96
C TYR A 310 -20.37 -9.84 -4.41
N THR A 311 -21.59 -9.95 -3.89
CA THR A 311 -22.71 -9.07 -4.26
C THR A 311 -23.00 -8.09 -3.14
N LEU A 312 -23.05 -6.80 -3.46
CA LEU A 312 -23.43 -5.71 -2.57
C LEU A 312 -24.77 -5.13 -3.03
N PRO A 313 -25.89 -5.38 -2.29
CA PRO A 313 -27.19 -4.88 -2.64
C PRO A 313 -27.27 -3.34 -2.70
N ALA A 314 -28.19 -2.80 -3.48
CA ALA A 314 -28.41 -1.36 -3.60
C ALA A 314 -28.56 -0.69 -2.22
N GLY A 315 -27.86 0.41 -2.02
CA GLY A 315 -27.86 1.17 -0.77
C GLY A 315 -27.10 0.54 0.39
N GLN A 316 -26.66 -0.72 0.29
CA GLN A 316 -25.88 -1.40 1.32
C GLN A 316 -24.39 -1.04 1.24
N SER A 317 -23.68 -1.32 2.33
CA SER A 317 -22.26 -0.99 2.46
C SER A 317 -21.45 -2.20 2.91
N VAL A 318 -20.18 -2.26 2.46
CA VAL A 318 -19.17 -3.20 2.93
C VAL A 318 -17.91 -2.43 3.33
N THR A 319 -17.24 -2.87 4.38
CA THR A 319 -16.01 -2.23 4.85
C THR A 319 -14.85 -3.20 4.76
N PHE A 320 -13.74 -2.73 4.18
CA PHE A 320 -12.45 -3.42 4.14
C PHE A 320 -11.44 -2.64 4.98
N ARG A 321 -10.62 -3.37 5.71
CA ARG A 321 -9.59 -2.80 6.58
C ARG A 321 -8.27 -3.50 6.34
N HIS A 322 -7.23 -2.73 6.06
CA HIS A 322 -5.89 -3.26 5.83
C HIS A 322 -4.86 -2.37 6.50
N ARG A 323 -3.76 -2.96 6.93
CA ARG A 323 -2.68 -2.24 7.58
C ARG A 323 -1.37 -2.49 6.87
N LEU A 324 -0.66 -1.41 6.55
CA LEU A 324 0.70 -1.41 6.04
C LEU A 324 1.64 -1.04 7.19
N LEU A 325 2.64 -1.89 7.47
CA LEU A 325 3.77 -1.56 8.33
C LEU A 325 5.03 -1.52 7.48
N VAL A 326 5.77 -0.43 7.54
CA VAL A 326 7.12 -0.29 7.00
C VAL A 326 8.07 -0.20 8.19
N GLN A 327 8.88 -1.22 8.41
CA GLN A 327 9.82 -1.31 9.52
C GLN A 327 11.26 -1.28 9.01
N SER A 328 12.08 -0.39 9.57
CA SER A 328 13.53 -0.39 9.39
C SER A 328 14.15 -1.32 10.42
N GLY A 329 14.98 -2.26 9.95
CA GLY A 329 15.59 -3.29 10.80
C GLY A 329 14.61 -4.39 11.22
N GLU A 330 14.88 -4.99 12.37
CA GLU A 330 14.08 -6.09 12.92
C GLU A 330 12.70 -5.63 13.40
N VAL A 331 11.71 -6.49 13.23
CA VAL A 331 10.34 -6.25 13.70
C VAL A 331 10.19 -6.81 15.11
N PRO A 332 9.90 -5.97 16.12
CA PRO A 332 9.58 -6.45 17.45
C PRO A 332 8.36 -7.39 17.42
N SER A 333 8.49 -8.58 18.00
CA SER A 333 7.38 -9.57 18.02
C SER A 333 6.11 -9.03 18.69
N THR A 334 6.27 -8.16 19.69
CA THR A 334 5.17 -7.47 20.36
C THR A 334 4.40 -6.56 19.42
N LEU A 335 5.11 -5.80 18.55
CA LEU A 335 4.49 -4.92 17.56
C LEU A 335 3.67 -5.75 16.54
N LEU A 336 4.23 -6.82 15.99
CA LEU A 336 3.49 -7.65 15.03
C LEU A 336 2.27 -8.28 15.68
N THR A 337 2.39 -8.79 16.91
CA THR A 337 1.25 -9.35 17.67
C THR A 337 0.14 -8.33 17.88
N GLU A 338 0.49 -7.06 18.16
CA GLU A 338 -0.48 -5.98 18.32
C GLU A 338 -1.19 -5.64 16.99
N LEU A 339 -0.43 -5.56 15.91
CA LEU A 339 -0.93 -5.18 14.60
C LEU A 339 -1.80 -6.25 13.92
N THR A 340 -1.69 -7.51 14.34
CA THR A 340 -2.42 -8.66 13.76
C THR A 340 -3.67 -9.06 14.57
N LYS A 341 -3.98 -8.36 15.66
CA LYS A 341 -5.23 -8.49 16.42
C LYS A 341 -6.37 -7.74 15.74
#